data_de82e436850c9aa533f7c0254e5ac8c2
#
_entry.id   de82e436850c9aa533f7c0254e5ac8c2
#
_cell.length_a   1.000
_cell.length_b   1.000
_cell.length_c   1.000
_cell.angle_alpha   90.00
_cell.angle_beta   90.00
_cell.angle_gamma   90.00
#
_symmetry.space_group_name_H-M   'P 1'
#
loop_
_entity.id
_entity.type
_entity.pdbx_description
1 polymer ?
#
loop_
_entity_poly.entity_id
_entity_poly.type
_entity_poly.pdbx_seq_one_letter_code
_entity_poly.pdbx_strand_id
1 'polypeptide(L)'
;MSLLPFVQLDFPGLLGLPEGRYLAREDDGAERVLIVQSAGAPVPPGRLRRRARPVDPGAPEQVPVSRATVTGSEPLDGTGTAREWLESIAEDPPGRAAQVRSAVRVLNRALGALRAGARDPLVQEVGATRALAIRIGYGDGEELAEGRWTEARELPPPRRGRLDDIDPQTRVAAVLARRERVHPAETLLERARLDIEQLRPVEARLGLQAARAALDEEPGEGSDALAARIAEAEQRLTAD
;
A
#
# COMPACT_ATOMS: atom_id res chain seq x y z
N MET A 1 4.83 -16.08 26.14
CA MET A 1 5.16 -15.06 25.13
C MET A 1 4.09 -15.19 24.05
N SER A 2 3.43 -14.09 23.76
CA SER A 2 2.38 -14.05 22.74
C SER A 2 3.05 -13.72 21.40
N LEU A 3 3.07 -14.66 20.48
CA LEU A 3 3.61 -14.48 19.14
C LEU A 3 2.51 -13.92 18.25
N LEU A 4 2.79 -12.81 17.58
CA LEU A 4 1.87 -12.15 16.67
C LEU A 4 2.27 -12.47 15.23
N PRO A 5 1.34 -12.95 14.39
CA PRO A 5 1.54 -13.00 12.96
C PRO A 5 1.65 -11.59 12.41
N PHE A 6 2.45 -11.38 11.38
CA PHE A 6 2.61 -10.05 10.78
C PHE A 6 2.84 -10.12 9.27
N VAL A 7 2.53 -9.00 8.63
CA VAL A 7 2.99 -8.66 7.28
C VAL A 7 3.81 -7.38 7.38
N GLN A 8 5.01 -7.40 6.80
CA GLN A 8 5.91 -6.26 6.74
C GLN A 8 6.17 -5.87 5.29
N LEU A 9 6.09 -4.57 5.00
CA LEU A 9 6.33 -3.98 3.70
C LEU A 9 7.39 -2.89 3.83
N ASP A 10 8.43 -2.97 3.01
CA ASP A 10 9.45 -1.93 2.88
C ASP A 10 9.19 -1.14 1.60
N PHE A 11 9.05 0.17 1.69
CA PHE A 11 8.80 1.07 0.57
C PHE A 11 9.97 2.02 0.34
N PRO A 12 10.30 2.34 -0.93
CA PRO A 12 11.31 3.35 -1.21
C PRO A 12 10.82 4.75 -0.81
N GLY A 13 11.66 5.52 -0.18
CA GLY A 13 11.36 6.88 0.26
C GLY A 13 10.55 6.94 1.57
N LEU A 14 10.13 8.14 1.91
CA LEU A 14 9.31 8.40 3.10
C LEU A 14 7.82 8.44 2.73
N LEU A 15 7.01 7.67 3.45
CA LEU A 15 5.56 7.68 3.31
C LEU A 15 4.90 8.89 4.00
N GLY A 16 5.66 9.63 4.80
CA GLY A 16 5.18 10.79 5.52
C GLY A 16 4.44 10.49 6.83
N LEU A 17 4.09 9.23 7.09
CA LEU A 17 3.57 8.83 8.39
C LEU A 17 4.66 8.98 9.46
N PRO A 18 4.37 9.61 10.60
CA PRO A 18 5.28 9.62 11.73
C PRO A 18 5.61 8.20 12.19
N GLU A 19 6.86 8.00 12.63
CA GLU A 19 7.24 6.73 13.24
C GLU A 19 6.44 6.47 14.51
N GLY A 20 6.05 5.23 14.72
CA GLY A 20 5.27 4.86 15.89
C GLY A 20 4.42 3.61 15.71
N ARG A 21 3.58 3.36 16.72
CA ARG A 21 2.61 2.27 16.77
C ARG A 21 1.21 2.85 16.73
N TYR A 22 0.40 2.38 15.81
CA TYR A 22 -0.97 2.84 15.60
C TYR A 22 -1.92 1.67 15.78
N LEU A 23 -2.86 1.78 16.71
CA LEU A 23 -3.93 0.79 16.84
C LEU A 23 -4.93 0.98 15.71
N ALA A 24 -5.16 -0.08 14.96
CA ALA A 24 -6.13 -0.13 13.88
C ALA A 24 -7.25 -1.10 14.28
N ARG A 25 -8.49 -0.64 14.22
CA ARG A 25 -9.68 -1.48 14.41
C ARG A 25 -10.31 -1.77 13.06
N GLU A 26 -10.61 -3.03 12.82
CA GLU A 26 -11.37 -3.49 11.65
C GLU A 26 -12.87 -3.36 11.92
N ASP A 27 -13.69 -3.46 10.87
CA ASP A 27 -15.16 -3.33 11.00
C ASP A 27 -15.80 -4.47 11.81
N ASP A 28 -15.16 -5.63 11.84
CA ASP A 28 -15.53 -6.79 12.67
C ASP A 28 -15.11 -6.67 14.14
N GLY A 29 -14.47 -5.56 14.51
CA GLY A 29 -13.95 -5.29 15.84
C GLY A 29 -12.57 -5.85 16.12
N ALA A 30 -11.94 -6.56 15.20
CA ALA A 30 -10.58 -7.06 15.35
C ALA A 30 -9.58 -5.91 15.46
N GLU A 31 -8.61 -6.05 16.37
CA GLU A 31 -7.58 -5.04 16.60
C GLU A 31 -6.25 -5.48 15.98
N ARG A 32 -5.61 -4.56 15.28
CA ARG A 32 -4.27 -4.74 14.70
C ARG A 32 -3.37 -3.60 15.11
N VAL A 33 -2.07 -3.83 15.04
CA VAL A 33 -1.09 -2.75 15.25
C VAL A 33 -0.34 -2.51 13.95
N LEU A 34 -0.41 -1.28 13.46
CA LEU A 34 0.47 -0.78 12.41
C LEU A 34 1.70 -0.14 13.07
N ILE A 35 2.87 -0.66 12.76
CA ILE A 35 4.15 -0.12 13.21
C ILE A 35 4.81 0.54 12.00
N VAL A 36 5.17 1.81 12.13
CA VAL A 36 5.85 2.58 11.08
C VAL A 36 7.25 2.94 11.55
N GLN A 37 8.24 2.65 10.71
CA GLN A 37 9.65 2.93 10.96
C GLN A 37 10.28 3.49 9.69
N SER A 38 11.30 4.32 9.85
CA SER A 38 12.13 4.81 8.73
C SER A 38 13.56 4.29 8.90
N ALA A 39 14.10 3.75 7.85
CA ALA A 39 15.49 3.28 7.79
C ALA A 39 16.24 4.05 6.69
N GLY A 40 17.52 4.34 6.89
CA GLY A 40 18.31 5.05 5.90
C GLY A 40 17.89 6.51 5.64
N ALA A 41 16.96 7.06 6.41
CA ALA A 41 16.56 8.45 6.27
C ALA A 41 17.65 9.37 6.82
N PRO A 42 18.00 10.47 6.12
CA PRO A 42 18.83 11.50 6.71
C PRO A 42 18.09 12.07 7.93
N VAL A 43 18.73 12.07 9.08
CA VAL A 43 18.17 12.69 10.29
C VAL A 43 17.92 14.16 9.99
N PRO A 44 16.66 14.65 10.08
CA PRO A 44 16.41 16.08 9.86
C PRO A 44 17.31 16.88 10.78
N PRO A 45 17.89 18.00 10.33
CA PRO A 45 18.75 18.80 11.16
C PRO A 45 17.94 19.37 12.32
N GLY A 46 17.95 18.67 13.45
CA GLY A 46 17.38 19.15 14.69
C GLY A 46 18.06 20.46 15.11
N ARG A 47 17.33 21.37 15.76
CA ARG A 47 17.81 22.67 16.25
C ARG A 47 19.02 22.60 17.21
N LEU A 48 19.52 21.41 17.53
CA LEU A 48 20.73 21.16 18.29
C LEU A 48 21.72 20.38 17.41
N ARG A 49 22.61 21.11 16.74
CA ARG A 49 23.78 20.58 16.05
C ARG A 49 24.67 19.84 17.06
N ARG A 50 24.43 18.55 17.30
CA ARG A 50 25.51 17.65 17.65
C ARG A 50 26.28 17.37 16.36
N ARG A 51 27.62 17.56 16.41
CA ARG A 51 28.55 17.40 15.30
C ARG A 51 28.17 16.18 14.46
N ALA A 52 27.67 16.42 13.26
CA ALA A 52 27.49 15.38 12.26
C ALA A 52 28.83 14.71 12.03
N ARG A 53 28.85 13.40 12.14
CA ARG A 53 30.02 12.58 11.78
C ARG A 53 30.30 12.88 10.30
N PRO A 54 31.57 13.11 9.87
CA PRO A 54 31.86 13.31 8.47
C PRO A 54 31.33 12.13 7.66
N VAL A 55 30.48 12.39 6.67
CA VAL A 55 30.04 11.37 5.73
C VAL A 55 31.25 11.04 4.86
N ASP A 56 31.64 9.79 4.81
CA ASP A 56 32.67 9.29 3.91
C ASP A 56 32.22 9.59 2.46
N PRO A 57 32.99 10.37 1.67
CA PRO A 57 32.59 10.73 0.32
C PRO A 57 32.44 9.54 -0.64
N GLY A 58 32.93 8.37 -0.27
CA GLY A 58 32.83 7.11 -1.01
C GLY A 58 31.71 6.17 -0.54
N ALA A 59 31.02 6.50 0.56
CA ALA A 59 29.92 5.67 1.03
C ALA A 59 28.69 5.84 0.10
N PRO A 60 28.03 4.72 -0.30
CA PRO A 60 26.82 4.82 -1.10
C PRO A 60 25.76 5.64 -0.34
N GLU A 61 25.11 6.54 -1.05
CA GLU A 61 24.01 7.36 -0.50
C GLU A 61 22.90 6.43 0.01
N GLN A 62 22.57 6.55 1.29
CA GLN A 62 21.51 5.76 1.87
C GLN A 62 20.15 6.28 1.36
N VAL A 63 19.46 5.45 0.59
CA VAL A 63 18.11 5.74 0.17
C VAL A 63 17.16 5.51 1.36
N PRO A 64 16.34 6.50 1.74
CA PRO A 64 15.37 6.31 2.82
C PRO A 64 14.38 5.22 2.45
N VAL A 65 14.05 4.40 3.43
CA VAL A 65 13.07 3.31 3.32
C VAL A 65 12.05 3.48 4.42
N SER A 66 10.77 3.49 4.08
CA SER A 66 9.70 3.39 5.06
C SER A 66 9.30 1.94 5.23
N ARG A 67 9.33 1.46 6.45
CA ARG A 67 8.89 0.13 6.84
C ARG A 67 7.53 0.21 7.52
N ALA A 68 6.56 -0.53 7.01
CA ALA A 68 5.26 -0.71 7.63
C ALA A 68 5.08 -2.17 8.03
N THR A 69 4.89 -2.44 9.31
CA THR A 69 4.59 -3.77 9.83
C THR A 69 3.18 -3.78 10.40
N VAL A 70 2.32 -4.65 9.89
CA VAL A 70 0.94 -4.82 10.37
C VAL A 70 0.83 -6.19 11.03
N THR A 71 0.46 -6.21 12.31
CA THR A 71 0.24 -7.45 13.04
C THR A 71 -1.11 -8.07 12.70
N GLY A 72 -1.24 -9.39 12.86
CA GLY A 72 -2.54 -10.04 12.89
C GLY A 72 -3.33 -9.66 14.15
N SER A 73 -4.62 -9.95 14.13
CA SER A 73 -5.52 -9.67 15.24
C SER A 73 -5.43 -10.71 16.36
N GLU A 74 -5.04 -11.92 16.02
CA GLU A 74 -5.04 -13.04 16.96
C GLU A 74 -3.60 -13.50 17.25
N PRO A 75 -3.22 -13.62 18.53
CA PRO A 75 -1.94 -14.19 18.91
C PRO A 75 -1.89 -15.69 18.59
N LEU A 76 -0.71 -16.17 18.26
CA LEU A 76 -0.42 -17.59 18.04
C LEU A 76 0.07 -18.24 19.35
N ASP A 77 -0.50 -19.36 19.71
CA ASP A 77 -0.17 -20.09 20.94
C ASP A 77 1.13 -20.90 20.80
N GLY A 78 2.23 -20.24 21.12
CA GLY A 78 3.56 -20.85 21.14
C GLY A 78 4.21 -21.01 19.76
N THR A 79 5.49 -21.36 19.78
CA THR A 79 6.34 -21.42 18.57
C THR A 79 5.93 -22.53 17.59
N GLY A 80 5.36 -23.64 18.11
CA GLY A 80 4.88 -24.75 17.27
C GLY A 80 3.74 -24.30 16.36
N THR A 81 2.67 -23.77 16.96
CA THR A 81 1.51 -23.23 16.22
C THR A 81 1.89 -22.10 15.27
N ALA A 82 2.82 -21.25 15.71
CA ALA A 82 3.31 -20.14 14.87
C ALA A 82 4.06 -20.64 13.63
N ARG A 83 4.86 -21.70 13.76
CA ARG A 83 5.56 -22.32 12.64
C ARG A 83 4.59 -23.03 11.70
N GLU A 84 3.64 -23.81 12.22
CA GLU A 84 2.59 -24.46 11.43
C GLU A 84 1.77 -23.43 10.65
N TRP A 85 1.41 -22.31 11.29
CA TRP A 85 0.75 -21.20 10.61
C TRP A 85 1.59 -20.62 9.47
N LEU A 86 2.89 -20.37 9.70
CA LEU A 86 3.76 -19.82 8.68
C LEU A 86 3.97 -20.80 7.51
N GLU A 87 4.05 -22.09 7.76
CA GLU A 87 4.12 -23.12 6.74
C GLU A 87 2.83 -23.19 5.94
N SER A 88 1.68 -23.24 6.61
CA SER A 88 0.35 -23.24 5.98
C SER A 88 0.16 -22.04 5.05
N ILE A 89 0.46 -20.83 5.54
CA ILE A 89 0.31 -19.62 4.72
C ILE A 89 1.34 -19.57 3.56
N ALA A 90 2.49 -20.22 3.73
CA ALA A 90 3.49 -20.32 2.66
C ALA A 90 3.01 -21.19 1.50
N GLU A 91 2.19 -22.19 1.76
CA GLU A 91 1.61 -23.11 0.79
C GLU A 91 0.29 -22.61 0.19
N ASP A 92 -0.28 -21.52 0.73
CA ASP A 92 -1.53 -20.90 0.27
C ASP A 92 -1.29 -19.54 -0.42
N PRO A 93 -1.06 -19.51 -1.75
CA PRO A 93 -0.87 -18.26 -2.48
C PRO A 93 -2.05 -17.27 -2.40
N PRO A 94 -3.32 -17.71 -2.48
CA PRO A 94 -4.47 -16.84 -2.27
C PRO A 94 -4.52 -16.23 -0.87
N GLY A 95 -4.28 -17.01 0.17
CA GLY A 95 -4.24 -16.55 1.56
C GLY A 95 -3.12 -15.55 1.79
N ARG A 96 -1.90 -15.81 1.28
CA ARG A 96 -0.81 -14.84 1.32
C ARG A 96 -1.19 -13.50 0.68
N ALA A 97 -1.79 -13.56 -0.50
CA ALA A 97 -2.22 -12.35 -1.20
C ALA A 97 -3.31 -11.60 -0.40
N ALA A 98 -4.22 -12.32 0.26
CA ALA A 98 -5.23 -11.73 1.13
C ALA A 98 -4.60 -11.03 2.35
N GLN A 99 -3.62 -11.66 3.01
CA GLN A 99 -2.88 -11.06 4.13
C GLN A 99 -2.15 -9.77 3.71
N VAL A 100 -1.46 -9.81 2.57
CA VAL A 100 -0.77 -8.63 2.05
C VAL A 100 -1.76 -7.52 1.69
N ARG A 101 -2.89 -7.83 1.03
CA ARG A 101 -3.92 -6.83 0.73
C ARG A 101 -4.50 -6.22 2.00
N SER A 102 -4.75 -7.04 3.03
CA SER A 102 -5.24 -6.55 4.31
C SER A 102 -4.25 -5.60 4.98
N ALA A 103 -2.95 -5.94 5.00
CA ALA A 103 -1.92 -5.05 5.55
C ALA A 103 -1.82 -3.72 4.77
N VAL A 104 -1.90 -3.77 3.44
CA VAL A 104 -1.92 -2.56 2.60
C VAL A 104 -3.14 -1.69 2.88
N ARG A 105 -4.32 -2.29 3.11
CA ARG A 105 -5.53 -1.52 3.49
C ARG A 105 -5.34 -0.79 4.81
N VAL A 106 -4.78 -1.44 5.85
CA VAL A 106 -4.48 -0.79 7.13
C VAL A 106 -3.54 0.40 6.95
N LEU A 107 -2.46 0.22 6.17
CA LEU A 107 -1.52 1.28 5.87
C LEU A 107 -2.18 2.43 5.10
N ASN A 108 -2.95 2.15 4.07
CA ASN A 108 -3.63 3.16 3.25
C ASN A 108 -4.70 3.92 4.03
N ARG A 109 -5.36 3.26 5.00
CA ARG A 109 -6.27 3.94 5.93
C ARG A 109 -5.52 4.97 6.79
N ALA A 110 -4.32 4.62 7.26
CA ALA A 110 -3.48 5.57 8.00
C ALA A 110 -2.99 6.72 7.11
N LEU A 111 -2.58 6.44 5.87
CA LEU A 111 -2.19 7.49 4.90
C LEU A 111 -3.38 8.39 4.53
N GLY A 112 -4.57 7.84 4.36
CA GLY A 112 -5.80 8.58 4.14
C GLY A 112 -6.13 9.52 5.32
N ALA A 113 -5.99 9.03 6.54
CA ALA A 113 -6.17 9.83 7.75
C ALA A 113 -5.13 10.95 7.86
N LEU A 114 -3.87 10.66 7.53
CA LEU A 114 -2.81 11.67 7.47
C LEU A 114 -3.13 12.75 6.42
N ARG A 115 -3.51 12.34 5.20
CA ARG A 115 -3.91 13.26 4.12
C ARG A 115 -5.01 14.21 4.56
N ALA A 116 -6.05 13.68 5.19
CA ALA A 116 -7.18 14.47 5.67
C ALA A 116 -6.78 15.38 6.84
N GLY A 117 -6.05 14.87 7.83
CA GLY A 117 -5.63 15.60 9.02
C GLY A 117 -4.61 16.70 8.71
N ALA A 118 -3.65 16.44 7.86
CA ALA A 118 -2.66 17.42 7.41
C ALA A 118 -3.19 18.35 6.32
N ARG A 119 -4.34 18.04 5.71
CA ARG A 119 -4.89 18.74 4.51
C ARG A 119 -3.88 18.77 3.36
N ASP A 120 -3.11 17.69 3.23
CA ASP A 120 -2.07 17.56 2.20
C ASP A 120 -2.51 16.58 1.11
N PRO A 121 -2.90 17.07 -0.07
CA PRO A 121 -3.33 16.23 -1.18
C PRO A 121 -2.21 15.39 -1.77
N LEU A 122 -0.94 15.70 -1.47
CA LEU A 122 0.22 14.96 -1.98
C LEU A 122 0.51 13.66 -1.21
N VAL A 123 -0.09 13.45 -0.05
CA VAL A 123 -0.05 12.16 0.65
C VAL A 123 -0.81 11.13 -0.18
N GLN A 124 -0.08 10.17 -0.73
CA GLN A 124 -0.62 9.17 -1.63
C GLN A 124 -0.68 7.79 -0.98
N GLU A 125 -1.66 7.03 -1.36
CA GLU A 125 -1.78 5.62 -1.02
C GLU A 125 -0.76 4.80 -1.81
N VAL A 126 -0.43 3.63 -1.26
CA VAL A 126 0.57 2.72 -1.82
C VAL A 126 -0.04 1.37 -2.16
N GLY A 127 0.52 0.72 -3.18
CA GLY A 127 0.21 -0.68 -3.51
C GLY A 127 1.36 -1.60 -3.15
N ALA A 128 1.06 -2.87 -2.93
CA ALA A 128 2.06 -3.91 -2.67
C ALA A 128 3.12 -4.00 -3.79
N THR A 129 2.76 -3.68 -5.03
CA THR A 129 3.67 -3.68 -6.18
C THR A 129 4.76 -2.60 -6.12
N ARG A 130 4.64 -1.63 -5.21
CA ARG A 130 5.65 -0.60 -4.96
C ARG A 130 6.62 -0.97 -3.83
N ALA A 131 6.32 -2.03 -3.08
CA ALA A 131 7.20 -2.48 -2.01
C ALA A 131 8.52 -3.03 -2.58
N LEU A 132 9.63 -2.69 -1.93
CA LEU A 132 10.95 -3.24 -2.20
C LEU A 132 11.07 -4.67 -1.70
N ALA A 133 10.44 -4.93 -0.55
CA ALA A 133 10.36 -6.25 0.06
C ALA A 133 9.03 -6.41 0.79
N ILE A 134 8.50 -7.63 0.76
CA ILE A 134 7.31 -8.01 1.49
C ILE A 134 7.67 -9.26 2.29
N ARG A 135 7.41 -9.24 3.60
CA ARG A 135 7.67 -10.37 4.49
C ARG A 135 6.41 -10.74 5.22
N ILE A 136 6.22 -12.03 5.42
CA ILE A 136 5.20 -12.59 6.29
C ILE A 136 5.88 -13.46 7.32
N GLY A 137 5.46 -13.38 8.58
CA GLY A 137 6.11 -14.10 9.65
C GLY A 137 5.42 -13.89 10.99
N TYR A 138 6.12 -14.25 12.04
CA TYR A 138 5.66 -14.06 13.42
C TYR A 138 6.79 -13.60 14.33
N GLY A 139 6.42 -12.90 15.40
CA GLY A 139 7.36 -12.42 16.40
C GLY A 139 6.66 -11.91 17.64
N ASP A 140 7.43 -11.64 18.66
CA ASP A 140 6.95 -10.95 19.86
C ASP A 140 6.63 -9.48 19.53
N GLY A 141 5.64 -8.92 20.21
CA GLY A 141 5.19 -7.55 19.92
C GLY A 141 6.25 -6.48 20.14
N GLU A 142 7.15 -6.65 21.10
CA GLU A 142 8.27 -5.73 21.33
C GLU A 142 9.35 -5.88 20.26
N GLU A 143 9.66 -7.10 19.85
CA GLU A 143 10.60 -7.33 18.74
C GLU A 143 10.09 -6.75 17.43
N LEU A 144 8.81 -6.94 17.13
CA LEU A 144 8.17 -6.35 15.95
C LEU A 144 8.22 -4.83 15.95
N ALA A 145 8.08 -4.23 17.14
CA ALA A 145 8.20 -2.79 17.30
C ALA A 145 9.62 -2.25 17.07
N GLU A 146 10.63 -3.09 17.23
CA GLU A 146 12.02 -2.78 16.92
C GLU A 146 12.43 -3.21 15.49
N GLY A 147 11.48 -3.70 14.70
CA GLY A 147 11.71 -4.19 13.33
C GLY A 147 12.38 -5.55 13.26
N ARG A 148 12.35 -6.31 14.36
CA ARG A 148 12.86 -7.68 14.48
C ARG A 148 11.69 -8.66 14.47
N TRP A 149 11.96 -9.92 14.29
CA TRP A 149 10.97 -11.00 14.29
C TRP A 149 11.63 -12.33 14.69
N THR A 150 10.80 -13.28 15.11
CA THR A 150 11.26 -14.63 15.44
C THR A 150 11.53 -15.43 14.17
N GLU A 151 10.58 -15.46 13.24
CA GLU A 151 10.72 -16.12 11.94
C GLU A 151 9.89 -15.39 10.88
N ALA A 152 10.46 -15.24 9.66
CA ALA A 152 9.77 -14.64 8.55
C ALA A 152 10.22 -15.22 7.21
N ARG A 153 9.32 -15.16 6.22
CA ARG A 153 9.59 -15.48 4.82
C ARG A 153 9.41 -14.26 3.96
N GLU A 154 10.37 -14.00 3.11
CA GLU A 154 10.24 -12.97 2.10
C GLU A 154 9.40 -13.51 0.94
N LEU A 155 8.41 -12.73 0.55
CA LEU A 155 7.53 -13.07 -0.55
C LEU A 155 8.10 -12.52 -1.87
N PRO A 156 7.92 -13.25 -2.98
CA PRO A 156 8.26 -12.69 -4.28
C PRO A 156 7.43 -11.42 -4.51
N PRO A 157 8.01 -10.39 -5.14
CA PRO A 157 7.27 -9.17 -5.44
C PRO A 157 6.02 -9.52 -6.26
N PRO A 158 4.87 -8.91 -5.92
CA PRO A 158 3.65 -9.16 -6.68
C PRO A 158 3.90 -8.75 -8.14
N ARG A 159 3.56 -9.65 -9.05
CA ARG A 159 3.66 -9.37 -10.47
C ARG A 159 2.70 -8.22 -10.78
N ARG A 160 3.19 -7.18 -11.40
CA ARG A 160 2.30 -6.19 -12.04
C ARG A 160 1.47 -6.98 -13.04
N GLY A 161 0.14 -6.88 -12.94
CA GLY A 161 -0.75 -7.49 -13.92
C GLY A 161 -0.23 -7.12 -15.32
N ARG A 162 -0.32 -8.08 -16.25
CA ARG A 162 0.01 -7.81 -17.66
C ARG A 162 -0.91 -6.66 -18.07
N LEU A 163 -0.34 -5.49 -18.28
CA LEU A 163 -1.02 -4.39 -18.97
C LEU A 163 -1.06 -4.86 -20.43
N ASP A 164 -2.04 -5.74 -20.72
CA ASP A 164 -2.28 -6.19 -22.06
C ASP A 164 -2.64 -4.93 -22.87
N ASP A 165 -1.92 -4.65 -23.90
CA ASP A 165 -2.15 -3.69 -24.98
C ASP A 165 -1.62 -2.25 -24.88
N ILE A 166 -1.12 -1.77 -23.76
CA ILE A 166 -0.56 -0.41 -23.73
C ILE A 166 0.84 -0.43 -23.17
N ASP A 167 1.84 -0.11 -23.99
CA ASP A 167 3.17 0.24 -23.49
C ASP A 167 3.07 1.55 -22.69
N PRO A 168 3.19 1.52 -21.34
CA PRO A 168 3.02 2.72 -20.52
C PRO A 168 4.00 3.82 -20.89
N GLN A 169 5.20 3.48 -21.38
CA GLN A 169 6.20 4.45 -21.76
C GLN A 169 5.79 5.20 -23.02
N THR A 170 5.26 4.49 -24.01
CA THR A 170 4.76 5.10 -25.25
C THR A 170 3.61 6.05 -24.95
N ARG A 171 2.67 5.64 -24.08
CA ARG A 171 1.56 6.52 -23.68
C ARG A 171 2.03 7.74 -22.91
N VAL A 172 2.93 7.59 -21.94
CA VAL A 172 3.54 8.74 -21.21
C VAL A 172 4.19 9.70 -22.19
N ALA A 173 4.96 9.20 -23.15
CA ALA A 173 5.60 10.06 -24.18
C ALA A 173 4.57 10.77 -25.06
N ALA A 174 3.47 10.12 -25.43
CA ALA A 174 2.40 10.73 -26.23
C ALA A 174 1.69 11.85 -25.44
N VAL A 175 1.39 11.65 -24.17
CA VAL A 175 0.76 12.64 -23.29
C VAL A 175 1.69 13.85 -23.08
N LEU A 176 2.97 13.60 -22.76
CA LEU A 176 3.94 14.68 -22.58
C LEU A 176 4.18 15.49 -23.86
N ALA A 177 4.13 14.83 -25.02
CA ALA A 177 4.21 15.48 -26.33
C ALA A 177 2.88 16.11 -26.79
N ARG A 178 1.83 16.09 -25.95
CA ARG A 178 0.47 16.58 -26.26
C ARG A 178 -0.17 15.94 -27.50
N ARG A 179 0.25 14.72 -27.85
CA ARG A 179 -0.36 13.93 -28.93
C ARG A 179 -1.56 13.13 -28.44
N GLU A 180 -1.61 12.89 -27.13
CA GLU A 180 -2.70 12.21 -26.42
C GLU A 180 -3.04 13.00 -25.16
N ARG A 181 -4.28 12.87 -24.69
CA ARG A 181 -4.74 13.43 -23.42
C ARG A 181 -5.22 12.31 -22.52
N VAL A 182 -4.94 12.41 -21.22
CA VAL A 182 -5.61 11.56 -20.23
C VAL A 182 -7.02 12.10 -20.02
N HIS A 183 -8.02 11.30 -20.31
CA HIS A 183 -9.40 11.71 -20.12
C HIS A 183 -9.73 11.80 -18.63
N PRO A 184 -10.46 12.83 -18.15
CA PRO A 184 -10.80 12.96 -16.73
C PRO A 184 -11.50 11.71 -16.17
N ALA A 185 -12.38 11.07 -16.95
CA ALA A 185 -13.05 9.83 -16.57
C ALA A 185 -12.07 8.67 -16.29
N GLU A 186 -10.92 8.58 -16.99
CA GLU A 186 -9.90 7.57 -16.69
C GLU A 186 -9.31 7.77 -15.29
N THR A 187 -8.95 9.00 -14.96
CA THR A 187 -8.37 9.33 -13.64
C THR A 187 -9.36 8.99 -12.51
N LEU A 188 -10.63 9.32 -12.71
CA LEU A 188 -11.70 9.04 -11.75
C LEU A 188 -11.97 7.54 -11.65
N LEU A 189 -11.97 6.81 -12.77
CA LEU A 189 -12.12 5.36 -12.80
C LEU A 189 -11.00 4.65 -12.04
N GLU A 190 -9.73 5.01 -12.30
CA GLU A 190 -8.60 4.37 -11.59
C GLU A 190 -8.63 4.67 -10.10
N ARG A 191 -9.10 5.85 -9.69
CA ARG A 191 -9.34 6.16 -8.29
C ARG A 191 -10.45 5.29 -7.70
N ALA A 192 -11.58 5.16 -8.38
CA ALA A 192 -12.70 4.33 -7.93
C ALA A 192 -12.31 2.85 -7.84
N ARG A 193 -11.50 2.33 -8.78
CA ARG A 193 -10.97 0.96 -8.71
C ARG A 193 -10.11 0.75 -7.47
N LEU A 194 -9.26 1.73 -7.13
CA LEU A 194 -8.49 1.67 -5.88
C LEU A 194 -9.44 1.68 -4.67
N ASP A 195 -10.50 2.46 -4.67
CA ASP A 195 -11.48 2.50 -3.59
C ASP A 195 -12.22 1.16 -3.43
N ILE A 196 -12.53 0.46 -4.53
CA ILE A 196 -13.04 -0.92 -4.49
C ILE A 196 -12.02 -1.86 -3.81
N GLU A 197 -10.76 -1.84 -4.24
CA GLU A 197 -9.71 -2.68 -3.66
C GLU A 197 -9.48 -2.41 -2.16
N GLN A 198 -9.72 -1.16 -1.74
CA GLN A 198 -9.59 -0.73 -0.36
C GLN A 198 -10.86 -0.92 0.48
N LEU A 199 -11.90 -1.55 -0.08
CA LEU A 199 -13.22 -1.77 0.54
C LEU A 199 -13.87 -0.46 1.02
N ARG A 200 -13.87 0.57 0.17
CA ARG A 200 -14.49 1.87 0.39
C ARG A 200 -15.67 2.07 -0.60
N PRO A 201 -16.79 1.39 -0.37
CA PRO A 201 -17.89 1.33 -1.35
C PRO A 201 -18.57 2.69 -1.63
N VAL A 202 -18.56 3.59 -0.66
CA VAL A 202 -19.15 4.93 -0.83
C VAL A 202 -18.29 5.77 -1.78
N GLU A 203 -17.00 5.83 -1.52
CA GLU A 203 -16.02 6.55 -2.34
C GLU A 203 -15.95 5.97 -3.75
N ALA A 204 -15.92 4.64 -3.87
CA ALA A 204 -15.93 3.94 -5.14
C ALA A 204 -17.15 4.32 -5.97
N ARG A 205 -18.34 4.30 -5.37
CA ARG A 205 -19.61 4.66 -6.06
C ARG A 205 -19.57 6.10 -6.55
N LEU A 206 -19.17 7.04 -5.70
CA LEU A 206 -19.07 8.46 -6.07
C LEU A 206 -18.04 8.67 -7.18
N GLY A 207 -16.90 7.97 -7.12
CA GLY A 207 -15.87 8.01 -8.16
C GLY A 207 -16.38 7.49 -9.51
N LEU A 208 -17.13 6.37 -9.53
CA LEU A 208 -17.72 5.81 -10.75
C LEU A 208 -18.79 6.72 -11.34
N GLN A 209 -19.64 7.32 -10.51
CA GLN A 209 -20.63 8.31 -10.97
C GLN A 209 -19.94 9.53 -11.59
N ALA A 210 -18.89 10.05 -10.97
CA ALA A 210 -18.13 11.17 -11.50
C ALA A 210 -17.40 10.80 -12.80
N ALA A 211 -16.85 9.57 -12.91
CA ALA A 211 -16.22 9.08 -14.13
C ALA A 211 -17.22 9.01 -15.29
N ARG A 212 -18.44 8.53 -15.03
CA ARG A 212 -19.51 8.48 -16.03
C ARG A 212 -19.93 9.88 -16.48
N ALA A 213 -20.17 10.79 -15.54
CA ALA A 213 -20.53 12.17 -15.85
C ALA A 213 -19.44 12.87 -16.70
N ALA A 214 -18.16 12.69 -16.34
CA ALA A 214 -17.06 13.25 -17.12
C ALA A 214 -16.98 12.69 -18.55
N LEU A 215 -17.34 11.41 -18.74
CA LEU A 215 -17.40 10.79 -20.05
C LEU A 215 -18.56 11.33 -20.91
N ASP A 216 -19.71 11.59 -20.27
CA ASP A 216 -20.88 12.16 -20.92
C ASP A 216 -20.65 13.64 -21.32
N GLU A 217 -19.86 14.40 -20.52
CA GLU A 217 -19.52 15.80 -20.80
C GLU A 217 -18.50 15.96 -21.93
N GLU A 218 -17.51 15.06 -22.02
CA GLU A 218 -16.46 15.08 -23.05
C GLU A 218 -16.41 13.75 -23.83
N PRO A 219 -17.38 13.39 -24.64
CA PRO A 219 -17.30 12.18 -25.45
C PRO A 219 -16.20 12.32 -26.50
N GLY A 220 -15.38 11.28 -26.67
CA GLY A 220 -14.24 11.30 -27.56
C GLY A 220 -13.90 9.92 -28.11
N GLU A 221 -12.80 9.84 -28.83
CA GLU A 221 -12.25 8.55 -29.30
C GLU A 221 -11.93 7.65 -28.11
N GLY A 222 -12.40 6.39 -28.13
CA GLY A 222 -12.24 5.45 -27.02
C GLY A 222 -13.29 5.55 -25.91
N SER A 223 -14.29 6.42 -26.01
CA SER A 223 -15.36 6.56 -25.02
C SER A 223 -16.10 5.25 -24.75
N ASP A 224 -16.37 4.43 -25.78
CA ASP A 224 -17.04 3.14 -25.63
C ASP A 224 -16.21 2.15 -24.79
N ALA A 225 -14.91 2.09 -25.03
CA ALA A 225 -14.01 1.25 -24.26
C ALA A 225 -13.94 1.71 -22.78
N LEU A 226 -13.92 3.02 -22.55
CA LEU A 226 -13.90 3.58 -21.21
C LEU A 226 -15.23 3.36 -20.49
N ALA A 227 -16.36 3.49 -21.19
CA ALA A 227 -17.70 3.18 -20.68
C ALA A 227 -17.81 1.70 -20.25
N ALA A 228 -17.27 0.78 -21.06
CA ALA A 228 -17.22 -0.64 -20.72
C ALA A 228 -16.39 -0.91 -19.45
N ARG A 229 -15.25 -0.26 -19.29
CA ARG A 229 -14.42 -0.36 -18.08
C ARG A 229 -15.11 0.20 -16.83
N ILE A 230 -15.85 1.28 -16.97
CA ILE A 230 -16.66 1.84 -15.86
C ILE A 230 -17.74 0.83 -15.48
N ALA A 231 -18.46 0.26 -16.44
CA ALA A 231 -19.51 -0.74 -16.20
C ALA A 231 -18.94 -2.01 -15.50
N GLU A 232 -17.77 -2.48 -15.91
CA GLU A 232 -17.07 -3.59 -15.23
C GLU A 232 -16.75 -3.27 -13.76
N ALA A 233 -16.30 -2.05 -13.47
CA ALA A 233 -15.99 -1.63 -12.10
C ALA A 233 -17.28 -1.50 -11.25
N GLU A 234 -18.40 -1.03 -11.83
CA GLU A 234 -19.71 -1.00 -11.18
C GLU A 234 -20.22 -2.42 -10.83
N GLN A 235 -20.03 -3.38 -11.73
CA GLN A 235 -20.36 -4.79 -11.46
C GLN A 235 -19.54 -5.38 -10.31
N ARG A 236 -18.24 -5.09 -10.24
CA ARG A 236 -17.41 -5.53 -9.12
C ARG A 236 -17.85 -4.94 -7.79
N LEU A 237 -18.20 -3.65 -7.77
CA LEU A 237 -18.67 -2.97 -6.56
C LEU A 237 -20.01 -3.56 -6.04
N THR A 238 -20.82 -4.19 -6.90
CA THR A 238 -22.10 -4.80 -6.50
C THR A 238 -21.97 -6.28 -6.14
N ALA A 239 -20.84 -6.92 -6.46
CA ALA A 239 -20.59 -8.35 -6.22
C ALA A 239 -19.92 -8.62 -4.86
N ASP A 240 -19.29 -7.62 -4.27
CA ASP A 240 -18.66 -7.61 -2.95
C ASP A 240 -19.61 -7.05 -1.87
#